data_6e4564cc41bc694261cc604d8f58d9a3
#
_entry.id   6e4564cc41bc694261cc604d8f58d9a3
#
_cell.length_a   1.000
_cell.length_b   1.000
_cell.length_c   1.000
_cell.angle_alpha   90.00
_cell.angle_beta   90.00
_cell.angle_gamma   90.00
#
_symmetry.space_group_name_H-M   'P 1'
#
loop_
_entity.id
_entity.type
_entity.pdbx_description
1 polymer ?
#
loop_
_entity_poly.entity_id
_entity_poly.type
_entity_poly.pdbx_seq_one_letter_code
_entity_poly.pdbx_strand_id
1 'polypeptide(L)'
;MSPRPKSAVARPGRAARARAAALRTQVLQSVFLPLRQDRTAQLRYAAILDGHTVNLHARLPESAGLPESAEVVLSRGRQTFTAEARVYEGPDGEVLVDAVVLLGAEVGGAPTEPGRWRLRLRLRSGRRTRVVPLLLVTPPVPYSGPTKPMAASSVTGERHRLGRSFRGSARVVSTGARPSAEVLKVHLTHAGVTVDFRLLGIRAEQPWVEFVASGRRLEQPVTSPVPGLLRVNVPLDRMPPRGNRPDHWDVVLCGADGRRLRLGRRLHDVRNPLRVFAMRSLAITPPGLPPMIVQPRYTPAGNLRVTCTRMPEAG
;
A
#
# COMPACT_ATOMS: atom_id res chain seq x y z
N MET A 1 40.36 -17.70 -20.54
CA MET A 1 39.11 -18.34 -20.05
C MET A 1 38.01 -17.29 -20.05
N SER A 2 37.15 -17.32 -21.09
CA SER A 2 36.03 -16.37 -21.21
C SER A 2 34.84 -16.82 -20.33
N PRO A 3 34.18 -15.93 -19.58
CA PRO A 3 33.00 -16.28 -18.78
C PRO A 3 31.82 -16.54 -19.71
N ARG A 4 31.22 -17.75 -19.58
CA ARG A 4 29.96 -18.10 -20.25
C ARG A 4 28.83 -17.16 -19.80
N PRO A 5 28.00 -16.63 -20.72
CA PRO A 5 26.84 -15.82 -20.36
C PRO A 5 25.82 -16.70 -19.62
N LYS A 6 25.42 -16.26 -18.42
CA LYS A 6 24.29 -16.86 -17.67
C LYS A 6 23.03 -16.64 -18.51
N SER A 7 22.42 -17.73 -18.96
CA SER A 7 21.15 -17.71 -19.70
C SER A 7 20.09 -16.99 -18.87
N ALA A 8 19.63 -15.83 -19.34
CA ALA A 8 18.51 -15.10 -18.79
C ALA A 8 17.24 -15.92 -19.03
N VAL A 9 16.72 -16.55 -17.99
CA VAL A 9 15.43 -17.22 -18.02
C VAL A 9 14.38 -16.15 -18.35
N ALA A 10 13.86 -16.18 -19.56
CA ALA A 10 12.86 -15.23 -20.04
C ALA A 10 11.62 -15.30 -19.13
N ARG A 11 11.23 -14.19 -18.53
CA ARG A 11 10.01 -14.10 -17.70
C ARG A 11 8.80 -14.32 -18.60
N PRO A 12 7.91 -15.28 -18.32
CA PRO A 12 6.75 -15.55 -19.15
C PRO A 12 5.89 -14.30 -19.32
N GLY A 13 5.45 -14.02 -20.55
CA GLY A 13 4.62 -12.86 -20.87
C GLY A 13 3.29 -12.85 -20.11
N ARG A 14 2.61 -11.69 -20.05
CA ARG A 14 1.32 -11.53 -19.34
C ARG A 14 0.28 -12.56 -19.77
N ALA A 15 0.19 -12.87 -21.07
CA ALA A 15 -0.74 -13.85 -21.62
C ALA A 15 -0.47 -15.28 -21.12
N ALA A 16 0.80 -15.70 -21.05
CA ALA A 16 1.18 -17.02 -20.55
C ALA A 16 0.83 -17.18 -19.06
N ARG A 17 1.05 -16.11 -18.26
CA ARG A 17 0.65 -16.11 -16.84
C ARG A 17 -0.86 -16.16 -16.65
N ALA A 18 -1.63 -15.45 -17.48
CA ALA A 18 -3.09 -15.48 -17.43
C ALA A 18 -3.62 -16.89 -17.78
N ARG A 19 -3.10 -17.54 -18.83
CA ARG A 19 -3.46 -18.92 -19.21
C ARG A 19 -3.12 -19.93 -18.10
N ALA A 20 -1.93 -19.84 -17.53
CA ALA A 20 -1.52 -20.68 -16.40
C ALA A 20 -2.42 -20.47 -15.16
N ALA A 21 -2.85 -19.25 -14.89
CA ALA A 21 -3.76 -18.93 -13.80
C ALA A 21 -5.17 -19.49 -14.06
N ALA A 22 -5.68 -19.40 -15.31
CA ALA A 22 -6.96 -19.95 -15.72
C ALA A 22 -6.97 -21.48 -15.62
N LEU A 23 -5.98 -22.16 -16.19
CA LEU A 23 -5.83 -23.61 -16.10
C LEU A 23 -5.77 -24.09 -14.66
N ARG A 24 -4.99 -23.41 -13.82
CA ARG A 24 -4.92 -23.70 -12.38
C ARG A 24 -6.26 -23.53 -11.69
N THR A 25 -7.04 -22.51 -12.04
CA THR A 25 -8.38 -22.29 -11.50
C THR A 25 -9.30 -23.43 -11.91
N GLN A 26 -9.28 -23.84 -13.17
CA GLN A 26 -10.06 -24.96 -13.68
C GLN A 26 -9.73 -26.27 -12.96
N VAL A 27 -8.45 -26.63 -12.77
CA VAL A 27 -8.02 -27.80 -12.00
C VAL A 27 -8.49 -27.75 -10.55
N LEU A 28 -8.43 -26.56 -9.93
CA LEU A 28 -8.92 -26.38 -8.56
C LEU A 28 -10.44 -26.62 -8.48
N GLN A 29 -11.21 -26.14 -9.46
CA GLN A 29 -12.67 -26.28 -9.49
C GLN A 29 -13.09 -27.68 -9.80
N SER A 30 -12.48 -28.36 -10.80
CA SER A 30 -12.92 -29.66 -11.29
C SER A 30 -12.41 -30.84 -10.48
N VAL A 31 -11.26 -30.73 -9.82
CA VAL A 31 -10.61 -31.81 -9.10
C VAL A 31 -10.57 -31.62 -7.61
N PHE A 32 -10.00 -30.50 -7.17
CA PHE A 32 -9.73 -30.32 -5.74
C PHE A 32 -10.94 -29.87 -4.92
N LEU A 33 -11.86 -29.10 -5.51
CA LEU A 33 -13.03 -28.61 -4.80
C LEU A 33 -14.01 -29.79 -4.48
N PRO A 34 -14.40 -30.64 -5.44
CA PRO A 34 -15.29 -31.79 -5.14
C PRO A 34 -14.71 -32.71 -4.07
N LEU A 35 -13.40 -33.00 -4.13
CA LEU A 35 -12.73 -33.88 -3.16
C LEU A 35 -12.61 -33.29 -1.74
N ARG A 36 -12.84 -32.00 -1.55
CA ARG A 36 -12.58 -31.30 -0.29
C ARG A 36 -13.75 -30.49 0.24
N GLN A 37 -14.85 -30.39 -0.52
CA GLN A 37 -15.99 -29.54 -0.14
C GLN A 37 -16.50 -29.84 1.28
N ASP A 38 -16.49 -31.10 1.73
CA ASP A 38 -16.94 -31.52 3.05
C ASP A 38 -15.93 -31.23 4.19
N ARG A 39 -14.72 -30.81 3.84
CA ARG A 39 -13.63 -30.61 4.83
C ARG A 39 -13.04 -29.21 4.81
N THR A 40 -13.54 -28.32 3.97
CA THR A 40 -12.97 -26.99 3.76
C THR A 40 -14.07 -25.94 3.65
N ALA A 41 -13.81 -24.77 4.18
CA ALA A 41 -14.67 -23.62 3.97
C ALA A 41 -14.29 -22.92 2.64
N GLN A 42 -15.29 -22.50 1.88
CA GLN A 42 -15.10 -21.86 0.59
C GLN A 42 -15.22 -20.35 0.73
N LEU A 43 -14.15 -19.62 0.40
CA LEU A 43 -14.19 -18.17 0.31
C LEU A 43 -15.02 -17.75 -0.90
N ARG A 44 -16.15 -17.08 -0.64
CA ARG A 44 -16.97 -16.40 -1.64
C ARG A 44 -16.42 -15.01 -1.93
N TYR A 45 -15.92 -14.37 -0.89
CA TYR A 45 -15.28 -13.06 -0.99
C TYR A 45 -14.05 -13.01 -0.09
N ALA A 46 -13.00 -12.38 -0.58
CA ALA A 46 -11.85 -12.01 0.21
C ALA A 46 -11.15 -10.80 -0.41
N ALA A 47 -10.91 -9.74 0.35
CA ALA A 47 -10.26 -8.54 -0.15
C ALA A 47 -9.42 -7.85 0.92
N ILE A 48 -8.40 -7.11 0.48
CA ILE A 48 -7.64 -6.15 1.28
C ILE A 48 -7.77 -4.82 0.54
N LEU A 49 -8.62 -3.91 1.04
CA LEU A 49 -8.96 -2.65 0.35
C LEU A 49 -8.12 -1.48 0.84
N ASP A 50 -7.90 -1.38 2.14
CA ASP A 50 -7.15 -0.32 2.83
C ASP A 50 -5.65 -0.62 3.01
N GLY A 51 -5.21 -1.78 2.50
CA GLY A 51 -3.82 -2.23 2.56
C GLY A 51 -3.45 -3.01 3.84
N HIS A 52 -4.32 -3.08 4.86
CA HIS A 52 -4.04 -3.82 6.11
C HIS A 52 -5.22 -4.59 6.70
N THR A 53 -6.44 -4.42 6.19
CA THR A 53 -7.62 -5.14 6.65
C THR A 53 -8.02 -6.23 5.66
N VAL A 54 -8.00 -7.48 6.10
CA VAL A 54 -8.51 -8.62 5.33
C VAL A 54 -9.98 -8.80 5.65
N ASN A 55 -10.85 -8.55 4.68
CA ASN A 55 -12.28 -8.84 4.76
C ASN A 55 -12.55 -10.21 4.13
N LEU A 56 -13.24 -11.08 4.84
CA LEU A 56 -13.53 -12.46 4.43
C LEU A 56 -15.02 -12.74 4.52
N HIS A 57 -15.55 -13.40 3.49
CA HIS A 57 -16.86 -14.02 3.50
C HIS A 57 -16.72 -15.44 2.99
N ALA A 58 -17.15 -16.43 3.77
CA ALA A 58 -16.97 -17.84 3.45
C ALA A 58 -18.22 -18.66 3.75
N ARG A 59 -18.44 -19.73 2.96
CA ARG A 59 -19.38 -20.79 3.24
C ARG A 59 -18.67 -21.92 3.98
N LEU A 60 -19.23 -22.39 5.07
CA LEU A 60 -18.75 -23.58 5.76
C LEU A 60 -19.14 -24.87 5.01
N PRO A 61 -18.39 -25.96 5.20
CA PRO A 61 -18.81 -27.27 4.71
C PRO A 61 -20.06 -27.76 5.48
N GLU A 62 -20.97 -28.43 4.83
CA GLU A 62 -22.21 -28.97 5.41
C GLU A 62 -21.93 -29.83 6.65
N SER A 63 -20.84 -30.60 6.62
CA SER A 63 -20.38 -31.42 7.75
C SER A 63 -19.97 -30.64 9.01
N ALA A 64 -19.90 -29.30 8.93
CA ALA A 64 -19.54 -28.46 10.10
C ALA A 64 -20.76 -28.16 10.98
N GLY A 65 -21.97 -28.17 10.39
CA GLY A 65 -23.18 -27.66 11.03
C GLY A 65 -23.06 -26.19 11.39
N LEU A 66 -23.92 -25.66 12.24
CA LEU A 66 -23.84 -24.30 12.79
C LEU A 66 -22.97 -24.32 14.05
N PRO A 67 -21.75 -23.81 14.03
CA PRO A 67 -20.90 -23.75 15.21
C PRO A 67 -21.35 -22.62 16.15
N GLU A 68 -21.10 -22.78 17.46
CA GLU A 68 -21.38 -21.73 18.47
C GLU A 68 -20.49 -20.50 18.29
N SER A 69 -19.25 -20.72 17.85
CA SER A 69 -18.31 -19.63 17.55
C SER A 69 -17.30 -20.03 16.49
N ALA A 70 -16.78 -19.03 15.81
CA ALA A 70 -15.70 -19.20 14.85
C ALA A 70 -14.62 -18.13 15.03
N GLU A 71 -13.41 -18.48 14.67
CA GLU A 71 -12.26 -17.57 14.64
C GLU A 71 -11.48 -17.78 13.34
N VAL A 72 -11.01 -16.71 12.75
CA VAL A 72 -9.98 -16.79 11.71
C VAL A 72 -8.63 -17.02 12.36
N VAL A 73 -7.92 -18.03 11.92
CA VAL A 73 -6.57 -18.37 12.38
C VAL A 73 -5.57 -18.03 11.29
N LEU A 74 -4.70 -17.08 11.59
CA LEU A 74 -3.58 -16.68 10.76
C LEU A 74 -2.32 -17.34 11.32
N SER A 75 -1.62 -18.19 10.55
CA SER A 75 -0.48 -18.95 11.08
C SER A 75 0.71 -19.03 10.13
N ARG A 76 1.93 -18.94 10.71
CA ARG A 76 3.22 -19.11 10.01
C ARG A 76 4.24 -19.75 10.98
N GLY A 77 4.68 -20.96 10.68
CA GLY A 77 5.54 -21.73 11.60
C GLY A 77 4.83 -21.91 12.95
N ARG A 78 5.48 -21.42 14.02
CA ARG A 78 4.94 -21.45 15.40
C ARG A 78 4.08 -20.23 15.75
N GLN A 79 4.14 -19.17 14.94
CA GLN A 79 3.34 -17.97 15.17
C GLN A 79 1.89 -18.21 14.75
N THR A 80 0.97 -17.83 15.61
CA THR A 80 -0.48 -17.95 15.38
C THR A 80 -1.19 -16.76 15.97
N PHE A 81 -2.08 -16.15 15.19
CA PHE A 81 -2.95 -15.06 15.57
C PHE A 81 -4.39 -15.46 15.28
N THR A 82 -5.32 -14.99 16.08
CA THR A 82 -6.74 -15.23 15.88
C THR A 82 -7.50 -13.93 15.82
N ALA A 83 -8.58 -13.92 15.04
CA ALA A 83 -9.56 -12.86 14.99
C ALA A 83 -10.95 -13.49 15.04
N GLU A 84 -11.86 -12.86 15.76
CA GLU A 84 -13.24 -13.32 15.84
C GLU A 84 -13.90 -13.32 14.47
N ALA A 85 -14.83 -14.26 14.27
CA ALA A 85 -15.62 -14.36 13.06
C ALA A 85 -17.10 -14.54 13.44
N ARG A 86 -17.96 -13.82 12.73
CA ARG A 86 -19.41 -13.93 12.87
C ARG A 86 -19.88 -15.16 12.08
N VAL A 87 -20.66 -16.03 12.71
CA VAL A 87 -21.32 -17.16 12.06
C VAL A 87 -22.81 -16.90 11.99
N TYR A 88 -23.44 -17.28 10.89
CA TYR A 88 -24.87 -17.14 10.71
C TYR A 88 -25.38 -18.11 9.62
N GLU A 89 -26.68 -18.35 9.62
CA GLU A 89 -27.36 -19.12 8.62
C GLU A 89 -27.82 -18.21 7.48
N GLY A 90 -27.47 -18.58 6.27
CA GLY A 90 -27.86 -17.84 5.06
C GLY A 90 -29.27 -18.23 4.56
N PRO A 91 -29.78 -17.52 3.53
CA PRO A 91 -31.14 -17.73 3.01
C PRO A 91 -31.42 -19.18 2.53
N ASP A 92 -30.40 -19.83 2.05
CA ASP A 92 -30.52 -21.21 1.48
C ASP A 92 -30.20 -22.31 2.52
N GLY A 93 -30.21 -21.98 3.82
CA GLY A 93 -29.85 -22.89 4.90
C GLY A 93 -28.35 -23.22 4.97
N GLU A 94 -27.53 -22.52 4.22
CA GLU A 94 -26.08 -22.65 4.28
C GLU A 94 -25.49 -21.89 5.47
N VAL A 95 -24.43 -22.43 6.06
CA VAL A 95 -23.74 -21.76 7.16
C VAL A 95 -22.65 -20.85 6.60
N LEU A 96 -22.73 -19.57 6.93
CA LEU A 96 -21.86 -18.51 6.44
C LEU A 96 -20.99 -17.94 7.58
N VAL A 97 -19.84 -17.46 7.20
CA VAL A 97 -18.87 -16.83 8.13
C VAL A 97 -18.37 -15.54 7.52
N ASP A 98 -18.49 -14.46 8.31
CA ASP A 98 -17.87 -13.17 8.02
C ASP A 98 -16.76 -12.86 9.02
N ALA A 99 -15.65 -12.34 8.55
CA ALA A 99 -14.56 -11.94 9.43
C ALA A 99 -13.77 -10.75 8.89
N VAL A 100 -13.25 -9.99 9.83
CA VAL A 100 -12.32 -8.89 9.58
C VAL A 100 -11.03 -9.19 10.35
N VAL A 101 -9.90 -9.22 9.64
CA VAL A 101 -8.59 -9.49 10.24
C VAL A 101 -7.67 -8.30 9.98
N LEU A 102 -7.29 -7.59 11.02
CA LEU A 102 -6.29 -6.53 10.94
C LEU A 102 -4.88 -7.13 10.89
N LEU A 103 -4.03 -6.57 10.02
CA LEU A 103 -2.64 -6.97 9.82
C LEU A 103 -1.72 -5.82 10.19
N GLY A 104 -0.75 -6.08 11.06
CA GLY A 104 0.20 -5.10 11.58
C GLY A 104 -0.08 -4.69 13.02
N ALA A 105 0.95 -4.74 13.88
CA ALA A 105 0.83 -4.37 15.29
C ALA A 105 0.45 -2.89 15.48
N GLU A 106 0.95 -2.01 14.62
CA GLU A 106 0.72 -0.56 14.70
C GLU A 106 -0.74 -0.16 14.42
N VAL A 107 -1.52 -1.06 13.81
CA VAL A 107 -2.97 -0.87 13.60
C VAL A 107 -3.81 -1.71 14.58
N GLY A 108 -3.19 -2.27 15.61
CA GLY A 108 -3.87 -3.13 16.60
C GLY A 108 -4.19 -4.53 16.09
N GLY A 109 -3.57 -4.94 14.99
CA GLY A 109 -3.81 -6.24 14.36
C GLY A 109 -2.69 -7.26 14.58
N ALA A 110 -2.75 -8.36 13.85
CA ALA A 110 -1.74 -9.41 13.88
C ALA A 110 -0.38 -8.87 13.40
N PRO A 111 0.70 -8.98 14.19
CA PRO A 111 2.04 -8.55 13.80
C PRO A 111 2.63 -9.49 12.74
N THR A 112 2.16 -9.35 11.51
CA THR A 112 2.55 -10.21 10.40
C THR A 112 3.90 -9.81 9.81
N GLU A 113 4.95 -10.48 10.20
CA GLU A 113 6.26 -10.39 9.55
C GLU A 113 6.19 -10.75 8.05
N PRO A 114 7.14 -10.27 7.23
CA PRO A 114 7.23 -10.65 5.82
C PRO A 114 7.22 -12.17 5.62
N GLY A 115 6.33 -12.66 4.77
CA GLY A 115 6.19 -14.08 4.50
C GLY A 115 4.80 -14.50 4.04
N ARG A 116 4.55 -15.82 4.11
CA ARG A 116 3.28 -16.43 3.68
C ARG A 116 2.54 -16.97 4.89
N TRP A 117 1.43 -16.36 5.22
CA TRP A 117 0.57 -16.71 6.35
C TRP A 117 -0.61 -17.54 5.87
N ARG A 118 -0.86 -18.69 6.51
CA ARG A 118 -1.99 -19.56 6.19
C ARG A 118 -3.24 -19.02 6.86
N LEU A 119 -4.36 -18.98 6.14
CA LEU A 119 -5.68 -18.65 6.66
C LEU A 119 -6.48 -19.93 6.85
N ARG A 120 -7.06 -20.09 8.05
CA ARG A 120 -7.93 -21.18 8.44
C ARG A 120 -9.07 -20.66 9.29
N LEU A 121 -10.12 -21.44 9.46
CA LEU A 121 -11.15 -21.20 10.46
C LEU A 121 -10.98 -22.20 11.61
N ARG A 122 -11.11 -21.72 12.82
CA ARG A 122 -11.31 -22.55 14.02
C ARG A 122 -12.78 -22.44 14.40
N LEU A 123 -13.48 -23.56 14.39
CA LEU A 123 -14.90 -23.68 14.70
C LEU A 123 -15.04 -24.37 16.05
N ARG A 124 -15.92 -23.88 16.90
CA ARG A 124 -16.23 -24.45 18.21
C ARG A 124 -17.71 -24.82 18.27
N SER A 125 -17.99 -26.05 18.71
CA SER A 125 -19.35 -26.56 18.96
C SER A 125 -19.30 -27.39 20.25
N GLY A 126 -19.79 -26.83 21.35
CA GLY A 126 -19.63 -27.37 22.67
C GLY A 126 -18.16 -27.57 23.07
N ARG A 127 -17.78 -28.77 23.42
CA ARG A 127 -16.39 -29.12 23.74
C ARG A 127 -15.51 -29.45 22.54
N ARG A 128 -16.06 -29.52 21.34
CA ARG A 128 -15.34 -29.90 20.13
C ARG A 128 -14.79 -28.66 19.44
N THR A 129 -13.51 -28.72 19.08
CA THR A 129 -12.86 -27.69 18.27
C THR A 129 -12.36 -28.32 16.99
N ARG A 130 -12.72 -27.73 15.85
CA ARG A 130 -12.30 -28.16 14.51
C ARG A 130 -11.59 -27.04 13.80
N VAL A 131 -10.47 -27.33 13.14
CA VAL A 131 -9.77 -26.37 12.29
C VAL A 131 -10.02 -26.73 10.81
N VAL A 132 -10.61 -25.78 10.08
CA VAL A 132 -11.05 -25.96 8.69
C VAL A 132 -10.21 -25.04 7.79
N PRO A 133 -9.57 -25.56 6.72
CA PRO A 133 -8.88 -24.71 5.76
C PRO A 133 -9.86 -23.82 4.99
N LEU A 134 -9.46 -22.57 4.72
CA LEU A 134 -10.17 -21.69 3.80
C LEU A 134 -9.67 -21.91 2.37
N LEU A 135 -10.57 -22.20 1.43
CA LEU A 135 -10.25 -22.32 0.01
C LEU A 135 -10.54 -21.03 -0.74
N LEU A 136 -9.56 -20.55 -1.48
CA LEU A 136 -9.69 -19.46 -2.44
C LEU A 136 -9.67 -20.07 -3.85
N VAL A 137 -10.84 -20.49 -4.34
CA VAL A 137 -10.97 -21.17 -5.62
C VAL A 137 -10.82 -20.19 -6.79
N THR A 138 -11.61 -19.13 -6.77
CA THR A 138 -11.53 -18.05 -7.74
C THR A 138 -10.62 -16.94 -7.24
N PRO A 139 -9.85 -16.28 -8.13
CA PRO A 139 -9.19 -15.05 -7.76
C PRO A 139 -10.23 -14.06 -7.23
N PRO A 140 -9.87 -13.21 -6.24
CA PRO A 140 -10.76 -12.14 -5.81
C PRO A 140 -11.20 -11.32 -7.01
N VAL A 141 -12.50 -11.08 -7.12
CA VAL A 141 -13.04 -10.22 -8.18
C VAL A 141 -12.39 -8.84 -8.05
N PRO A 142 -11.91 -8.25 -9.15
CA PRO A 142 -11.38 -6.90 -9.10
C PRO A 142 -12.40 -5.95 -8.49
N TYR A 143 -12.00 -5.20 -7.49
CA TYR A 143 -12.87 -4.21 -6.87
C TYR A 143 -13.28 -3.13 -7.87
N SER A 144 -14.59 -2.97 -8.09
CA SER A 144 -15.17 -2.04 -9.07
C SER A 144 -15.76 -0.75 -8.44
N GLY A 145 -15.63 -0.58 -7.14
CA GLY A 145 -16.13 0.58 -6.39
C GLY A 145 -15.49 1.92 -6.81
N PRO A 146 -15.92 3.05 -6.19
CA PRO A 146 -15.48 4.41 -6.52
C PRO A 146 -14.00 4.65 -6.19
N THR A 147 -13.44 3.90 -5.26
CA THR A 147 -12.03 3.95 -4.86
C THR A 147 -11.21 2.87 -5.60
N LYS A 148 -9.97 2.70 -5.25
CA LYS A 148 -9.13 1.56 -5.67
C LYS A 148 -8.51 0.91 -4.44
N PRO A 149 -8.28 -0.43 -4.45
CA PRO A 149 -7.55 -1.06 -3.37
C PRO A 149 -6.17 -0.43 -3.18
N MET A 150 -5.81 -0.19 -1.94
CA MET A 150 -4.50 0.36 -1.60
C MET A 150 -3.40 -0.69 -1.80
N ALA A 151 -2.28 -0.27 -2.36
CA ALA A 151 -1.15 -1.17 -2.64
C ALA A 151 -0.34 -1.53 -1.38
N ALA A 152 -0.55 -0.81 -0.28
CA ALA A 152 0.11 -1.00 1.00
C ALA A 152 -0.72 -0.33 2.11
N SER A 153 -0.46 -0.67 3.36
CA SER A 153 -1.00 0.02 4.52
C SER A 153 -0.61 1.50 4.51
N SER A 154 -1.59 2.38 4.69
CA SER A 154 -1.33 3.81 4.82
C SER A 154 -0.68 4.19 6.16
N VAL A 155 -0.58 3.25 7.09
CA VAL A 155 0.02 3.45 8.42
C VAL A 155 1.46 2.96 8.41
N THR A 156 1.67 1.67 8.11
CA THR A 156 2.99 1.01 8.20
C THR A 156 3.77 0.99 6.88
N GLY A 157 3.09 1.21 5.74
CA GLY A 157 3.67 1.01 4.42
C GLY A 157 3.87 -0.46 4.03
N GLU A 158 3.55 -1.40 4.92
CA GLU A 158 3.59 -2.83 4.63
C GLU A 158 2.58 -3.22 3.57
N ARG A 159 2.90 -4.27 2.85
CA ARG A 159 2.08 -4.73 1.73
C ARG A 159 1.56 -6.11 2.00
N HIS A 160 0.26 -6.21 2.00
CA HIS A 160 -0.44 -7.46 2.19
C HIS A 160 -1.27 -7.77 0.94
N ARG A 161 -1.24 -9.02 0.51
CA ARG A 161 -2.06 -9.49 -0.60
C ARG A 161 -2.61 -10.88 -0.31
N LEU A 162 -3.80 -11.12 -0.78
CA LEU A 162 -4.36 -12.46 -0.79
C LEU A 162 -3.67 -13.31 -1.86
N GLY A 163 -3.42 -14.55 -1.51
CA GLY A 163 -2.86 -15.56 -2.37
C GLY A 163 -3.42 -16.92 -2.03
N ARG A 164 -3.04 -17.93 -2.81
CA ARG A 164 -3.43 -19.31 -2.56
C ARG A 164 -2.26 -20.27 -2.70
N SER A 165 -2.33 -21.39 -2.00
CA SER A 165 -1.42 -22.50 -2.20
C SER A 165 -1.70 -23.20 -3.53
N PHE A 166 -0.86 -24.14 -3.94
CA PHE A 166 -1.14 -24.98 -5.12
C PHE A 166 -2.50 -25.71 -4.99
N ARG A 167 -2.83 -26.17 -3.80
CA ARG A 167 -4.10 -26.87 -3.50
C ARG A 167 -5.26 -25.92 -3.16
N GLY A 168 -5.18 -24.64 -3.50
CA GLY A 168 -6.27 -23.67 -3.32
C GLY A 168 -6.40 -23.07 -1.92
N SER A 169 -5.66 -23.50 -0.90
CA SER A 169 -5.79 -22.94 0.45
C SER A 169 -5.38 -21.48 0.48
N ALA A 170 -6.22 -20.65 1.07
CA ALA A 170 -6.03 -19.22 1.18
C ALA A 170 -4.80 -18.85 2.03
N ARG A 171 -4.15 -17.77 1.66
CA ARG A 171 -2.98 -17.21 2.35
C ARG A 171 -2.98 -15.72 2.26
N VAL A 172 -2.42 -15.08 3.29
CA VAL A 172 -1.94 -13.71 3.21
C VAL A 172 -0.45 -13.76 2.91
N VAL A 173 -0.02 -12.97 1.95
CA VAL A 173 1.40 -12.76 1.65
C VAL A 173 1.75 -11.35 2.09
N SER A 174 2.52 -11.27 3.17
CA SER A 174 3.03 -10.01 3.72
C SER A 174 4.43 -9.73 3.20
N THR A 175 4.69 -8.49 2.89
CA THR A 175 6.02 -7.98 2.52
C THR A 175 6.23 -6.66 3.25
N GLY A 176 7.46 -6.41 3.68
CA GLY A 176 7.80 -5.17 4.37
C GLY A 176 7.50 -3.92 3.54
N ALA A 177 7.48 -2.79 4.22
CA ALA A 177 7.34 -1.49 3.59
C ALA A 177 8.49 -1.26 2.59
N ARG A 178 8.18 -0.63 1.47
CA ARG A 178 9.23 -0.13 0.58
C ARG A 178 9.73 1.20 1.09
N PRO A 179 11.04 1.46 1.04
CA PRO A 179 11.59 2.77 1.35
C PRO A 179 10.85 3.86 0.59
N SER A 180 10.23 4.78 1.31
CA SER A 180 9.52 5.92 0.74
C SER A 180 9.50 7.11 1.70
N ALA A 181 9.46 8.31 1.14
CA ALA A 181 9.24 9.55 1.86
C ALA A 181 7.86 10.08 1.44
N GLU A 182 6.91 10.12 2.37
CA GLU A 182 5.52 10.48 2.10
C GLU A 182 5.19 11.87 2.63
N VAL A 183 4.75 12.74 1.74
CA VAL A 183 4.24 14.07 2.11
C VAL A 183 2.93 13.92 2.89
N LEU A 184 2.91 14.48 4.08
CA LEU A 184 1.73 14.53 4.93
C LEU A 184 0.96 15.84 4.73
N LYS A 185 1.68 16.96 4.65
CA LYS A 185 1.08 18.29 4.49
C LYS A 185 2.04 19.23 3.77
N VAL A 186 1.49 20.10 2.95
CA VAL A 186 2.20 21.24 2.37
C VAL A 186 1.55 22.50 2.93
N HIS A 187 2.32 23.28 3.66
CA HIS A 187 1.89 24.56 4.19
C HIS A 187 2.32 25.65 3.19
N LEU A 188 1.35 26.26 2.57
CA LEU A 188 1.56 27.35 1.60
C LEU A 188 1.03 28.64 2.20
N THR A 189 1.92 29.59 2.48
CA THR A 189 1.61 30.89 3.05
C THR A 189 2.29 31.99 2.23
N HIS A 190 1.90 33.24 2.42
CA HIS A 190 2.56 34.36 1.77
C HIS A 190 4.03 34.55 2.20
N ALA A 191 4.40 34.00 3.37
CA ALA A 191 5.79 34.03 3.87
C ALA A 191 6.66 32.90 3.30
N GLY A 192 6.08 31.81 2.77
CA GLY A 192 6.86 30.70 2.26
C GLY A 192 6.09 29.39 2.14
N VAL A 193 6.83 28.34 1.82
CA VAL A 193 6.32 26.96 1.68
C VAL A 193 7.10 26.06 2.62
N THR A 194 6.37 25.29 3.42
CA THR A 194 6.93 24.26 4.30
C THR A 194 6.28 22.91 3.98
N VAL A 195 7.06 21.85 3.97
CA VAL A 195 6.60 20.48 3.66
C VAL A 195 6.82 19.58 4.87
N ASP A 196 5.74 19.03 5.38
CA ASP A 196 5.75 17.97 6.38
C ASP A 196 5.67 16.60 5.69
N PHE A 197 6.55 15.69 6.08
CA PHE A 197 6.62 14.36 5.51
C PHE A 197 7.08 13.33 6.54
N ARG A 198 6.90 12.05 6.23
CA ARG A 198 7.37 10.93 7.05
C ARG A 198 8.13 9.92 6.21
N LEU A 199 8.89 9.05 6.87
CA LEU A 199 9.58 7.93 6.26
C LEU A 199 8.83 6.63 6.53
N LEU A 200 8.74 5.77 5.52
CA LEU A 200 8.23 4.41 5.65
C LEU A 200 9.28 3.43 5.14
N GLY A 201 9.45 2.32 5.86
CA GLY A 201 10.36 1.23 5.47
C GLY A 201 11.84 1.58 5.47
N ILE A 202 12.21 2.72 6.06
CA ILE A 202 13.59 3.19 6.16
C ILE A 202 13.74 4.12 7.37
N ARG A 203 14.94 4.13 7.94
CA ARG A 203 15.44 5.19 8.84
C ARG A 203 16.52 5.92 8.08
N ALA A 204 16.50 7.23 8.07
CA ALA A 204 17.55 8.06 7.49
C ALA A 204 18.35 8.71 8.64
N GLU A 205 19.66 8.52 8.62
CA GLU A 205 20.58 9.22 9.52
C GLU A 205 20.93 10.56 8.89
N GLN A 206 20.81 11.62 9.68
CA GLN A 206 21.10 12.99 9.27
C GLN A 206 20.46 13.34 7.89
N PRO A 207 19.14 13.24 7.74
CA PRO A 207 18.51 13.47 6.46
C PRO A 207 18.55 14.95 6.07
N TRP A 208 18.73 15.21 4.77
CA TRP A 208 18.53 16.54 4.18
C TRP A 208 17.64 16.41 2.94
N VAL A 209 17.11 17.51 2.47
CA VAL A 209 16.31 17.56 1.25
C VAL A 209 17.05 18.36 0.19
N GLU A 210 17.15 17.81 -1.01
CA GLU A 210 17.59 18.50 -2.20
C GLU A 210 16.39 18.95 -3.03
N PHE A 211 16.41 20.21 -3.42
CA PHE A 211 15.54 20.74 -4.46
C PHE A 211 16.33 20.77 -5.77
N VAL A 212 15.86 20.01 -6.77
CA VAL A 212 16.58 19.77 -8.01
C VAL A 212 15.80 20.31 -9.20
N ALA A 213 16.38 21.26 -9.90
CA ALA A 213 15.90 21.77 -11.19
C ALA A 213 17.01 21.65 -12.25
N SER A 214 16.71 21.98 -13.51
CA SER A 214 17.69 21.90 -14.61
C SER A 214 19.01 22.63 -14.26
N GLY A 215 20.06 21.85 -14.02
CA GLY A 215 21.40 22.34 -13.71
C GLY A 215 21.57 23.03 -12.33
N ARG A 216 20.57 22.93 -11.43
CA ARG A 216 20.63 23.52 -10.07
C ARG A 216 20.26 22.49 -9.00
N ARG A 217 20.96 22.56 -7.87
CA ARG A 217 20.64 21.79 -6.65
C ARG A 217 20.75 22.71 -5.45
N LEU A 218 19.76 22.63 -4.58
CA LEU A 218 19.71 23.39 -3.35
C LEU A 218 19.46 22.43 -2.20
N GLU A 219 20.38 22.37 -1.27
CA GLU A 219 20.27 21.55 -0.07
C GLU A 219 19.58 22.32 1.05
N GLN A 220 18.71 21.62 1.77
CA GLN A 220 18.03 22.16 2.94
C GLN A 220 18.06 21.16 4.09
N PRO A 221 18.35 21.62 5.30
CA PRO A 221 18.28 20.79 6.48
C PRO A 221 16.82 20.38 6.75
N VAL A 222 16.68 19.21 7.34
CA VAL A 222 15.40 18.68 7.81
C VAL A 222 15.31 18.82 9.31
N THR A 223 14.18 19.29 9.81
CA THR A 223 13.87 19.32 11.24
C THR A 223 12.87 18.23 11.60
N SER A 224 12.83 17.80 12.85
CA SER A 224 11.86 16.84 13.37
C SER A 224 11.04 17.49 14.48
N PRO A 225 9.90 18.12 14.16
CA PRO A 225 9.07 18.80 15.17
C PRO A 225 8.51 17.84 16.24
N VAL A 226 8.17 16.63 15.83
CA VAL A 226 7.72 15.52 16.69
C VAL A 226 8.28 14.20 16.15
N PRO A 227 8.41 13.16 16.98
CA PRO A 227 8.87 11.86 16.54
C PRO A 227 8.09 11.33 15.31
N GLY A 228 8.80 10.89 14.28
CA GLY A 228 8.21 10.36 13.05
C GLY A 228 7.74 11.42 12.04
N LEU A 229 7.73 12.69 12.38
CA LEU A 229 7.43 13.81 11.48
C LEU A 229 8.71 14.55 11.12
N LEU A 230 8.95 14.70 9.83
CA LEU A 230 10.05 15.48 9.28
C LEU A 230 9.49 16.73 8.59
N ARG A 231 10.23 17.82 8.67
CA ARG A 231 9.84 19.11 8.10
C ARG A 231 10.99 19.74 7.33
N VAL A 232 10.70 20.29 6.17
CA VAL A 232 11.64 21.07 5.38
C VAL A 232 11.00 22.38 4.90
N ASN A 233 11.76 23.46 4.95
CA ASN A 233 11.38 24.72 4.34
C ASN A 233 11.87 24.77 2.89
N VAL A 234 11.03 25.23 1.99
CA VAL A 234 11.41 25.43 0.58
C VAL A 234 12.23 26.71 0.48
N PRO A 235 13.49 26.69 -0.03
CA PRO A 235 14.38 27.85 -0.08
C PRO A 235 14.02 28.78 -1.25
N LEU A 236 12.89 29.45 -1.18
CA LEU A 236 12.34 30.28 -2.27
C LEU A 236 13.23 31.46 -2.63
N ASP A 237 13.98 31.98 -1.66
CA ASP A 237 15.02 33.01 -1.82
C ASP A 237 16.14 32.58 -2.78
N ARG A 238 16.36 31.28 -2.93
CA ARG A 238 17.38 30.68 -3.80
C ARG A 238 16.78 30.07 -5.07
N MET A 239 15.47 30.22 -5.28
CA MET A 239 14.70 29.65 -6.39
C MET A 239 14.13 30.69 -7.38
N PRO A 240 14.81 31.82 -7.68
CA PRO A 240 14.26 32.77 -8.64
C PRO A 240 14.07 32.10 -10.01
N PRO A 241 12.92 32.32 -10.68
CA PRO A 241 12.69 31.84 -12.03
C PRO A 241 13.72 32.47 -13.02
N ARG A 242 14.34 31.64 -13.86
CA ARG A 242 15.39 32.09 -14.81
C ARG A 242 14.87 32.79 -16.04
N GLY A 243 13.58 32.74 -16.30
CA GLY A 243 12.97 33.33 -17.49
C GLY A 243 11.44 33.30 -17.40
N ASN A 244 10.79 33.41 -18.53
CA ASN A 244 9.32 33.42 -18.62
C ASN A 244 8.70 32.03 -18.50
N ARG A 245 9.52 30.95 -18.59
CA ARG A 245 9.03 29.58 -18.40
C ARG A 245 9.08 29.20 -16.93
N PRO A 246 8.11 28.37 -16.45
CA PRO A 246 8.14 27.84 -15.10
C PRO A 246 9.39 27.01 -14.82
N ASP A 247 10.08 27.27 -13.71
CA ASP A 247 11.10 26.40 -13.17
C ASP A 247 10.46 25.31 -12.31
N HIS A 248 10.83 24.07 -12.58
CA HIS A 248 10.29 22.89 -11.90
C HIS A 248 11.33 22.26 -10.99
N TRP A 249 11.07 22.28 -9.70
CA TRP A 249 11.95 21.77 -8.66
C TRP A 249 11.43 20.44 -8.13
N ASP A 250 12.08 19.34 -8.45
CA ASP A 250 11.83 18.04 -7.84
C ASP A 250 12.37 18.04 -6.41
N VAL A 251 11.62 17.46 -5.47
CA VAL A 251 11.96 17.40 -4.05
C VAL A 251 12.47 16.01 -3.72
N VAL A 252 13.72 15.89 -3.29
CA VAL A 252 14.42 14.63 -3.08
C VAL A 252 15.00 14.59 -1.67
N LEU A 253 14.60 13.61 -0.87
CA LEU A 253 15.24 13.30 0.39
C LEU A 253 16.55 12.56 0.12
N CYS A 254 17.60 12.97 0.79
CA CYS A 254 18.91 12.35 0.80
C CYS A 254 19.27 11.94 2.24
N GLY A 255 20.11 10.94 2.39
CA GLY A 255 20.64 10.49 3.68
C GLY A 255 22.13 10.19 3.58
N ALA A 256 22.81 10.15 4.70
CA ALA A 256 24.23 9.86 4.80
C ALA A 256 24.63 8.49 4.18
N ASP A 257 23.65 7.57 4.05
CA ASP A 257 23.80 6.27 3.39
C ASP A 257 23.80 6.33 1.85
N GLY A 258 23.79 7.52 1.27
CA GLY A 258 23.77 7.76 -0.17
C GLY A 258 22.41 7.50 -0.85
N ARG A 259 21.38 7.15 -0.11
CA ARG A 259 20.04 6.95 -0.66
C ARG A 259 19.38 8.25 -1.05
N ARG A 260 18.62 8.18 -2.14
CA ARG A 260 17.86 9.31 -2.68
C ARG A 260 16.42 8.87 -2.91
N LEU A 261 15.48 9.51 -2.21
CA LEU A 261 14.04 9.22 -2.31
C LEU A 261 13.30 10.50 -2.72
N ARG A 262 12.51 10.44 -3.78
CA ARG A 262 11.60 11.55 -4.10
C ARG A 262 10.51 11.63 -3.05
N LEU A 263 10.20 12.84 -2.57
CA LEU A 263 9.04 13.04 -1.72
C LEU A 263 7.79 12.72 -2.53
N GLY A 264 7.08 11.68 -2.11
CA GLY A 264 5.90 11.20 -2.80
C GLY A 264 4.62 11.57 -2.06
N ARG A 265 3.51 11.54 -2.77
CA ARG A 265 2.19 11.67 -2.18
C ARG A 265 1.91 10.47 -1.25
N ARG A 266 1.28 10.73 -0.11
CA ARG A 266 0.81 9.70 0.80
C ARG A 266 -0.04 8.66 0.08
N LEU A 267 0.06 7.40 0.47
CA LEU A 267 -0.79 6.32 -0.02
C LEU A 267 -2.27 6.62 0.25
N HIS A 268 -3.11 6.37 -0.72
CA HIS A 268 -4.55 6.60 -0.68
C HIS A 268 -5.27 5.71 -1.71
N ASP A 269 -6.57 5.59 -1.57
CA ASP A 269 -7.47 4.80 -2.41
C ASP A 269 -8.13 5.58 -3.56
N VAL A 270 -7.86 6.88 -3.69
CA VAL A 270 -8.47 7.76 -4.71
C VAL A 270 -8.03 7.35 -6.12
N ARG A 271 -8.98 7.21 -7.05
CA ARG A 271 -8.70 6.83 -8.45
C ARG A 271 -8.01 7.92 -9.26
N ASN A 272 -8.49 9.16 -9.12
CA ASN A 272 -7.99 10.33 -9.87
C ASN A 272 -7.31 11.35 -8.93
N PRO A 273 -6.16 11.02 -8.38
CA PRO A 273 -5.52 11.79 -7.33
C PRO A 273 -5.07 13.19 -7.76
N LEU A 274 -4.74 13.39 -9.03
CA LEU A 274 -4.31 14.70 -9.53
C LEU A 274 -5.44 15.74 -9.53
N ARG A 275 -6.70 15.28 -9.63
CA ARG A 275 -7.87 16.15 -9.51
C ARG A 275 -8.22 16.47 -8.07
N VAL A 276 -8.06 15.51 -7.17
CA VAL A 276 -8.46 15.63 -5.76
C VAL A 276 -7.40 16.36 -4.93
N PHE A 277 -6.11 16.09 -5.18
CA PHE A 277 -4.99 16.67 -4.46
C PHE A 277 -4.34 17.84 -5.22
N ALA A 278 -5.16 18.64 -5.89
CA ALA A 278 -4.69 19.88 -6.51
C ALA A 278 -4.34 20.90 -5.41
N MET A 279 -3.15 21.47 -5.51
CA MET A 279 -2.70 22.55 -4.64
C MET A 279 -2.81 23.88 -5.39
N ARG A 280 -3.26 24.92 -4.69
CA ARG A 280 -3.34 26.27 -5.27
C ARG A 280 -1.95 26.84 -5.52
N SER A 281 -1.85 27.80 -6.42
CA SER A 281 -0.71 28.69 -6.55
C SER A 281 -0.88 29.90 -5.64
N LEU A 282 0.23 30.49 -5.23
CA LEU A 282 0.25 31.70 -4.41
C LEU A 282 1.35 32.63 -4.88
N ALA A 283 1.09 33.93 -4.91
CA ALA A 283 2.11 34.95 -5.10
C ALA A 283 2.90 35.09 -3.78
N ILE A 284 4.20 34.95 -3.87
CA ILE A 284 5.12 35.06 -2.72
C ILE A 284 6.24 36.02 -3.10
N THR A 285 6.60 36.90 -2.19
CA THR A 285 7.76 37.78 -2.32
C THR A 285 8.86 37.31 -1.37
N PRO A 286 9.81 36.48 -1.84
CA PRO A 286 10.92 36.05 -0.98
C PRO A 286 11.83 37.23 -0.64
N PRO A 287 12.54 37.20 0.49
CA PRO A 287 13.49 38.27 0.87
C PRO A 287 14.50 38.51 -0.26
N GLY A 288 14.65 39.80 -0.64
CA GLY A 288 15.62 40.22 -1.65
C GLY A 288 15.29 39.84 -3.10
N LEU A 289 14.13 39.30 -3.37
CA LEU A 289 13.69 38.89 -4.71
C LEU A 289 12.36 39.54 -5.13
N PRO A 290 12.11 39.70 -6.43
CA PRO A 290 10.82 40.15 -6.92
C PRO A 290 9.73 39.10 -6.62
N PRO A 291 8.45 39.49 -6.61
CA PRO A 291 7.36 38.57 -6.40
C PRO A 291 7.32 37.50 -7.49
N MET A 292 7.00 36.27 -7.08
CA MET A 292 6.86 35.14 -7.99
C MET A 292 5.65 34.29 -7.63
N ILE A 293 5.11 33.56 -8.59
CA ILE A 293 4.04 32.60 -8.37
C ILE A 293 4.67 31.25 -8.02
N VAL A 294 4.31 30.72 -6.87
CA VAL A 294 4.78 29.42 -6.37
C VAL A 294 3.60 28.44 -6.34
N GLN A 295 3.77 27.28 -6.93
CA GLN A 295 2.79 26.21 -6.94
C GLN A 295 3.43 24.86 -6.58
N PRO A 296 3.22 24.34 -5.37
CA PRO A 296 3.46 22.95 -5.08
C PRO A 296 2.45 22.08 -5.87
N ARG A 297 2.90 20.95 -6.43
CA ARG A 297 2.02 20.03 -7.14
C ARG A 297 2.58 18.61 -7.15
N TYR A 298 1.73 17.61 -7.41
CA TYR A 298 2.20 16.26 -7.66
C TYR A 298 2.37 16.01 -9.16
N THR A 299 3.44 15.34 -9.52
CA THR A 299 3.65 14.82 -10.87
C THR A 299 2.69 13.65 -11.16
N PRO A 300 2.50 13.20 -12.40
CA PRO A 300 1.74 11.97 -12.71
C PRO A 300 2.25 10.73 -11.95
N ALA A 301 3.55 10.67 -11.65
CA ALA A 301 4.14 9.61 -10.84
C ALA A 301 3.87 9.76 -9.32
N GLY A 302 3.18 10.82 -8.90
CA GLY A 302 2.85 11.07 -7.49
C GLY A 302 3.97 11.73 -6.69
N ASN A 303 5.04 12.23 -7.30
CA ASN A 303 6.13 12.92 -6.61
C ASN A 303 5.82 14.41 -6.44
N LEU A 304 6.19 14.96 -5.28
CA LEU A 304 6.08 16.39 -5.03
C LEU A 304 7.06 17.17 -5.90
N ARG A 305 6.57 18.28 -6.45
CA ARG A 305 7.33 19.25 -7.23
C ARG A 305 6.90 20.65 -6.84
N VAL A 306 7.85 21.57 -6.72
CA VAL A 306 7.57 22.98 -6.54
C VAL A 306 7.82 23.69 -7.87
N THR A 307 6.83 24.43 -8.35
CA THR A 307 6.93 25.23 -9.57
C THR A 307 7.03 26.69 -9.20
N CYS A 308 8.06 27.38 -9.70
CA CYS A 308 8.25 28.81 -9.53
C CYS A 308 8.11 29.49 -10.90
N THR A 309 7.28 30.52 -11.00
CA THR A 309 7.03 31.28 -12.23
C THR A 309 7.15 32.76 -11.94
N ARG A 310 7.77 33.52 -12.83
CA ARG A 310 7.82 34.99 -12.73
C ARG A 310 6.39 35.55 -12.74
N MET A 311 6.13 36.49 -11.88
CA MET A 311 4.88 37.25 -11.99
C MET A 311 4.87 38.06 -13.29
N PRO A 312 3.76 38.07 -14.04
CA PRO A 312 3.63 39.00 -15.16
C PRO A 312 3.81 40.42 -14.64
N GLU A 313 4.55 41.24 -15.38
CA GLU A 313 4.60 42.68 -15.11
C GLU A 313 3.17 43.22 -15.30
N ALA A 314 2.67 43.97 -14.30
CA ALA A 314 1.40 44.67 -14.46
C ALA A 314 1.61 45.72 -15.56
N GLY A 315 1.05 45.45 -16.73
CA GLY A 315 1.02 46.39 -17.84
C GLY A 315 0.09 47.58 -17.55
#